data_e480cdd2840d467333cfe81542507a20
#
_entry.id   e480cdd2840d467333cfe81542507a20
#
_cell.length_a   1.000
_cell.length_b   1.000
_cell.length_c   1.000
_cell.angle_alpha   90.00
_cell.angle_beta   90.00
_cell.angle_gamma   90.00
#
_symmetry.space_group_name_H-M   'P 1'
#
loop_
_entity.id
_entity.type
_entity.pdbx_description
1 polymer ?
#
loop_
_entity_poly.entity_id
_entity_poly.type
_entity_poly.pdbx_seq_one_letter_code
_entity_poly.pdbx_strand_id
1 'polypeptide(L)'
;MKISAIDVTAEHPYQVVVGTGALELLPQYVAEQRRIAVIHPPMLREQASRVRTACDCQVLSIEVPAAEAAKTGETLQHCWDALAEAGFTRSDAIIGLGGGATTDLAGFVASTWLRGVTYVSVPTTVLGMVDAAVGGKTGINLSAGKNLVGTFYEPYTVLCDLSFLESLPVEEIRSGMAEVVKAGFIADPAILSLIEDDPAVALDPRGEVICSLVKRAITVKAAVVGDDLRERTSVGRDIGRELLNYGHTLGHAIERHQRYSWRHGEAISVGMSFAAELSRRLGRLDDDTAGRHSRLLRALGLPTSYPAAAWPELREAMNLDKKTRASTLRFVILERLAQGAILESPDEDLLRATFESLSRAETLD
;
A
#
# COMPACT_ATOMS: atom_id res chain seq x y z
N MET A 1 -14.27 0.65 -18.03
CA MET A 1 -14.84 0.91 -16.67
C MET A 1 -15.02 2.41 -16.47
N LYS A 2 -16.17 2.85 -15.96
CA LYS A 2 -16.51 4.29 -15.82
C LYS A 2 -15.57 4.97 -14.81
N ILE A 3 -15.04 6.14 -15.19
CA ILE A 3 -14.22 6.98 -14.31
C ILE A 3 -15.10 7.57 -13.20
N SER A 4 -14.59 7.59 -11.98
CA SER A 4 -15.20 8.23 -10.81
C SER A 4 -14.12 8.82 -9.91
N ALA A 5 -14.45 9.85 -9.13
CA ALA A 5 -13.57 10.47 -8.15
C ALA A 5 -14.00 10.08 -6.73
N ILE A 6 -13.01 9.92 -5.84
CA ILE A 6 -13.15 9.70 -4.41
C ILE A 6 -12.42 10.85 -3.73
N ASP A 7 -13.14 11.61 -2.91
CA ASP A 7 -12.56 12.73 -2.17
C ASP A 7 -11.78 12.20 -0.95
N VAL A 8 -10.57 12.72 -0.74
CA VAL A 8 -9.75 12.46 0.44
C VAL A 8 -9.71 13.74 1.27
N THR A 9 -10.33 13.67 2.44
CA THR A 9 -10.32 14.77 3.42
C THR A 9 -9.00 14.69 4.20
N ALA A 10 -8.13 15.68 4.03
CA ALA A 10 -6.79 15.70 4.60
C ALA A 10 -6.35 17.14 4.87
N GLU A 11 -5.09 17.43 5.27
CA GLU A 11 -4.60 18.81 5.46
C GLU A 11 -4.73 19.61 4.15
N HIS A 12 -4.42 18.97 3.03
CA HIS A 12 -4.66 19.49 1.67
C HIS A 12 -5.60 18.51 0.94
N PRO A 13 -6.92 18.75 0.93
CA PRO A 13 -7.88 17.84 0.29
C PRO A 13 -7.55 17.60 -1.18
N TYR A 14 -7.67 16.35 -1.61
CA TYR A 14 -7.42 15.95 -3.00
C TYR A 14 -8.38 14.87 -3.46
N GLN A 15 -8.35 14.56 -4.75
CA GLN A 15 -9.18 13.52 -5.34
C GLN A 15 -8.35 12.34 -5.82
N VAL A 16 -8.88 11.14 -5.61
CA VAL A 16 -8.41 9.91 -6.24
C VAL A 16 -9.38 9.57 -7.38
N VAL A 17 -8.91 9.68 -8.59
CA VAL A 17 -9.68 9.39 -9.81
C VAL A 17 -9.42 7.96 -10.23
N VAL A 18 -10.47 7.13 -10.33
CA VAL A 18 -10.36 5.69 -10.59
C VAL A 18 -11.21 5.29 -11.79
N GLY A 19 -10.61 4.63 -12.76
CA GLY A 19 -11.31 4.07 -13.91
C GLY A 19 -10.36 3.82 -15.09
N THR A 20 -10.84 3.18 -16.13
CA THR A 20 -10.07 2.98 -17.37
C THR A 20 -9.95 4.30 -18.11
N GLY A 21 -8.74 4.67 -18.51
CA GLY A 21 -8.44 5.95 -19.18
C GLY A 21 -8.25 7.13 -18.21
N ALA A 22 -8.11 6.89 -16.89
CA ALA A 22 -7.88 7.97 -15.92
C ALA A 22 -6.59 8.77 -16.21
N LEU A 23 -5.57 8.16 -16.79
CA LEU A 23 -4.34 8.85 -17.22
C LEU A 23 -4.59 9.93 -18.27
N GLU A 24 -5.61 9.77 -19.12
CA GLU A 24 -5.96 10.74 -20.17
C GLU A 24 -6.45 12.08 -19.59
N LEU A 25 -6.80 12.10 -18.30
CA LEU A 25 -7.19 13.33 -17.60
C LEU A 25 -5.98 14.12 -17.10
N LEU A 26 -4.77 13.56 -17.10
CA LEU A 26 -3.56 14.21 -16.59
C LEU A 26 -3.34 15.62 -17.16
N PRO A 27 -3.52 15.90 -18.48
CA PRO A 27 -3.35 17.25 -19.01
C PRO A 27 -4.20 18.32 -18.32
N GLN A 28 -5.40 17.98 -17.84
CA GLN A 28 -6.27 18.91 -17.11
C GLN A 28 -5.70 19.29 -15.74
N TYR A 29 -4.99 18.38 -15.08
CA TYR A 29 -4.39 18.60 -13.75
C TYR A 29 -3.04 19.34 -13.82
N VAL A 30 -2.42 19.40 -15.00
CA VAL A 30 -1.12 20.05 -15.20
C VAL A 30 -1.18 21.21 -16.22
N ALA A 31 -2.37 21.69 -16.53
CA ALA A 31 -2.60 22.71 -17.56
C ALA A 31 -1.90 24.07 -17.25
N GLU A 32 -1.71 24.40 -15.97
CA GLU A 32 -1.07 25.64 -15.53
C GLU A 32 0.46 25.52 -15.41
N GLN A 33 1.02 24.30 -15.49
CA GLN A 33 2.44 24.05 -15.36
C GLN A 33 3.16 24.29 -16.68
N ARG A 34 4.32 24.95 -16.61
CA ARG A 34 5.20 25.14 -17.78
C ARG A 34 6.00 23.87 -18.10
N ARG A 35 6.35 23.11 -17.06
CA ARG A 35 7.12 21.88 -17.14
C ARG A 35 6.55 20.83 -16.20
N ILE A 36 6.65 19.61 -16.61
CA ILE A 36 6.40 18.46 -15.73
C ILE A 36 7.56 17.46 -15.83
N ALA A 37 7.93 16.86 -14.70
CA ALA A 37 8.87 15.75 -14.67
C ALA A 37 8.10 14.45 -14.41
N VAL A 38 8.25 13.45 -15.29
CA VAL A 38 7.66 12.13 -15.13
C VAL A 38 8.74 11.17 -14.63
N ILE A 39 8.64 10.77 -13.36
CA ILE A 39 9.53 9.78 -12.75
C ILE A 39 8.88 8.40 -12.92
N HIS A 40 9.59 7.49 -13.61
CA HIS A 40 9.02 6.18 -13.96
C HIS A 40 10.10 5.10 -14.08
N PRO A 41 9.77 3.80 -13.90
CA PRO A 41 10.68 2.70 -14.17
C PRO A 41 10.75 2.39 -15.68
N PRO A 42 11.77 1.65 -16.16
CA PRO A 42 12.02 1.39 -17.59
C PRO A 42 10.82 0.77 -18.33
N MET A 43 10.06 -0.12 -17.68
CA MET A 43 8.90 -0.79 -18.29
C MET A 43 7.74 0.15 -18.61
N LEU A 44 7.72 1.37 -18.07
CA LEU A 44 6.66 2.37 -18.30
C LEU A 44 7.12 3.51 -19.22
N ARG A 45 8.23 3.32 -19.95
CA ARG A 45 8.77 4.34 -20.89
C ARG A 45 7.77 4.74 -21.97
N GLU A 46 7.00 3.78 -22.47
CA GLU A 46 5.97 4.06 -23.48
C GLU A 46 4.86 4.96 -22.91
N GLN A 47 4.39 4.65 -21.71
CA GLN A 47 3.36 5.42 -21.02
C GLN A 47 3.85 6.84 -20.68
N ALA A 48 5.09 6.97 -20.24
CA ALA A 48 5.73 8.28 -20.04
C ALA A 48 5.84 9.08 -21.35
N SER A 49 6.10 8.41 -22.47
CA SER A 49 6.10 9.03 -23.79
C SER A 49 4.68 9.47 -24.22
N ARG A 50 3.65 8.71 -23.90
CA ARG A 50 2.24 9.12 -24.13
C ARG A 50 1.89 10.37 -23.32
N VAL A 51 2.32 10.47 -22.05
CA VAL A 51 2.18 11.70 -21.25
C VAL A 51 2.82 12.89 -21.96
N ARG A 52 4.04 12.73 -22.51
CA ARG A 52 4.72 13.80 -23.26
C ARG A 52 3.91 14.27 -24.47
N THR A 53 3.26 13.35 -25.17
CA THR A 53 2.46 13.70 -26.36
C THR A 53 1.12 14.34 -26.01
N ALA A 54 0.56 14.01 -24.84
CA ALA A 54 -0.76 14.47 -24.42
C ALA A 54 -0.74 15.87 -23.74
N CYS A 55 0.42 16.26 -23.17
CA CYS A 55 0.54 17.53 -22.45
C CYS A 55 1.13 18.64 -23.35
N ASP A 56 0.54 19.84 -23.28
CA ASP A 56 1.01 21.01 -24.03
C ASP A 56 2.21 21.70 -23.38
N CYS A 57 2.77 21.13 -22.29
CA CYS A 57 3.91 21.66 -21.56
C CYS A 57 5.20 20.87 -21.88
N GLN A 58 6.35 21.43 -21.44
CA GLN A 58 7.61 20.70 -21.57
C GLN A 58 7.65 19.50 -20.59
N VAL A 59 7.93 18.29 -21.10
CA VAL A 59 7.99 17.07 -20.30
C VAL A 59 9.41 16.53 -20.21
N LEU A 60 9.93 16.46 -18.98
CA LEU A 60 11.17 15.75 -18.63
C LEU A 60 10.85 14.33 -18.20
N SER A 61 11.42 13.33 -18.84
CA SER A 61 11.32 11.93 -18.42
C SER A 61 12.54 11.57 -17.58
N ILE A 62 12.33 11.12 -16.35
CA ILE A 62 13.37 10.66 -15.43
C ILE A 62 13.17 9.17 -15.18
N GLU A 63 14.03 8.35 -15.76
CA GLU A 63 13.97 6.91 -15.59
C GLU A 63 14.71 6.51 -14.30
N VAL A 64 14.03 5.70 -13.44
CA VAL A 64 14.56 5.22 -12.16
C VAL A 64 14.52 3.69 -12.11
N PRO A 65 15.31 3.02 -11.26
CA PRO A 65 15.21 1.58 -11.07
C PRO A 65 13.79 1.10 -10.76
N ALA A 66 13.49 -0.16 -11.07
CA ALA A 66 12.18 -0.74 -10.78
C ALA A 66 12.02 -1.13 -9.30
N ALA A 67 10.80 -1.08 -8.79
CA ALA A 67 10.41 -1.53 -7.45
C ALA A 67 11.25 -0.87 -6.33
N GLU A 68 11.54 -1.59 -5.25
CA GLU A 68 12.26 -1.07 -4.08
C GLU A 68 13.69 -0.58 -4.38
N ALA A 69 14.30 -1.02 -5.49
CA ALA A 69 15.61 -0.53 -5.92
C ALA A 69 15.61 0.97 -6.28
N ALA A 70 14.42 1.55 -6.57
CA ALA A 70 14.28 2.99 -6.78
C ALA A 70 14.43 3.81 -5.50
N LYS A 71 14.09 3.24 -4.33
CA LYS A 71 13.99 3.99 -3.07
C LYS A 71 15.32 4.17 -2.37
N THR A 72 16.30 4.75 -3.05
CA THR A 72 17.67 4.99 -2.53
C THR A 72 18.03 6.48 -2.53
N GLY A 73 19.00 6.87 -1.70
CA GLY A 73 19.56 8.22 -1.71
C GLY A 73 20.24 8.58 -3.03
N GLU A 74 20.86 7.61 -3.70
CA GLU A 74 21.49 7.80 -5.01
C GLU A 74 20.44 8.12 -6.09
N THR A 75 19.34 7.37 -6.14
CA THR A 75 18.24 7.63 -7.08
C THR A 75 17.57 8.98 -6.79
N LEU A 76 17.40 9.32 -5.51
CA LEU A 76 16.89 10.63 -5.10
C LEU A 76 17.76 11.77 -5.60
N GLN A 77 19.10 11.66 -5.42
CA GLN A 77 20.06 12.64 -5.92
C GLN A 77 20.00 12.76 -7.44
N HIS A 78 19.95 11.63 -8.16
CA HIS A 78 19.78 11.62 -9.62
C HIS A 78 18.53 12.40 -10.06
N CYS A 79 17.40 12.23 -9.37
CA CYS A 79 16.18 12.99 -9.68
C CYS A 79 16.40 14.50 -9.46
N TRP A 80 17.01 14.90 -8.35
CA TRP A 80 17.27 16.32 -8.08
C TRP A 80 18.23 16.96 -9.11
N ASP A 81 19.28 16.26 -9.49
CA ASP A 81 20.25 16.73 -10.49
C ASP A 81 19.57 16.93 -11.85
N ALA A 82 18.74 15.98 -12.28
CA ALA A 82 17.96 16.11 -13.51
C ALA A 82 16.98 17.31 -13.49
N LEU A 83 16.32 17.56 -12.35
CA LEU A 83 15.44 18.72 -12.19
C LEU A 83 16.22 20.02 -12.22
N ALA A 84 17.42 20.06 -11.59
CA ALA A 84 18.29 21.24 -11.59
C ALA A 84 18.80 21.57 -12.99
N GLU A 85 19.31 20.58 -13.72
CA GLU A 85 19.79 20.74 -15.10
C GLU A 85 18.71 21.23 -16.06
N ALA A 86 17.46 20.73 -15.89
CA ALA A 86 16.30 21.16 -16.67
C ALA A 86 15.71 22.49 -16.18
N GLY A 87 16.22 23.10 -15.12
CA GLY A 87 15.81 24.39 -14.60
C GLY A 87 14.40 24.40 -14.03
N PHE A 88 13.98 23.34 -13.32
CA PHE A 88 12.67 23.23 -12.69
C PHE A 88 12.49 24.26 -11.58
N THR A 89 11.33 24.91 -11.57
CA THR A 89 10.92 25.96 -10.64
C THR A 89 9.76 25.50 -9.74
N ARG A 90 9.32 26.37 -8.83
CA ARG A 90 8.15 26.07 -7.96
C ARG A 90 6.80 26.00 -8.70
N SER A 91 6.74 26.52 -9.92
CA SER A 91 5.53 26.48 -10.76
C SER A 91 5.45 25.23 -11.64
N ASP A 92 6.41 24.31 -11.50
CA ASP A 92 6.46 23.06 -12.27
C ASP A 92 5.93 21.91 -11.40
N ALA A 93 5.63 20.75 -12.02
CA ALA A 93 5.07 19.61 -11.31
C ALA A 93 5.91 18.34 -11.49
N ILE A 94 5.77 17.42 -10.54
CA ILE A 94 6.35 16.10 -10.58
C ILE A 94 5.23 15.06 -10.65
N ILE A 95 5.37 14.12 -11.59
CA ILE A 95 4.46 13.00 -11.81
C ILE A 95 5.18 11.72 -11.41
N GLY A 96 4.63 10.97 -10.46
CA GLY A 96 5.11 9.63 -10.12
C GLY A 96 4.31 8.58 -10.87
N LEU A 97 4.88 8.01 -11.94
CA LEU A 97 4.23 6.99 -12.77
C LEU A 97 4.84 5.62 -12.48
N GLY A 98 4.17 4.77 -11.72
CA GLY A 98 4.70 3.45 -11.38
C GLY A 98 4.00 2.76 -10.21
N GLY A 99 4.57 1.68 -9.71
CA GLY A 99 4.12 1.04 -8.47
C GLY A 99 4.41 1.89 -7.23
N GLY A 100 4.01 1.40 -6.06
CA GLY A 100 4.13 2.12 -4.79
C GLY A 100 5.52 2.69 -4.51
N ALA A 101 6.59 1.94 -4.82
CA ALA A 101 7.96 2.42 -4.62
C ALA A 101 8.29 3.65 -5.47
N THR A 102 7.83 3.70 -6.72
CA THR A 102 8.02 4.85 -7.61
C THR A 102 7.20 6.05 -7.13
N THR A 103 5.94 5.84 -6.71
CA THR A 103 5.10 6.93 -6.22
C THR A 103 5.63 7.50 -4.90
N ASP A 104 6.14 6.67 -3.99
CA ASP A 104 6.79 7.12 -2.74
C ASP A 104 8.03 7.97 -3.02
N LEU A 105 8.92 7.49 -3.92
CA LEU A 105 10.11 8.25 -4.33
C LEU A 105 9.72 9.58 -4.97
N ALA A 106 8.80 9.57 -5.93
CA ALA A 106 8.39 10.78 -6.66
C ALA A 106 7.75 11.82 -5.73
N GLY A 107 6.91 11.37 -4.79
CA GLY A 107 6.35 12.24 -3.77
C GLY A 107 7.42 12.82 -2.84
N PHE A 108 8.45 12.05 -2.49
CA PHE A 108 9.56 12.56 -1.68
C PHE A 108 10.45 13.54 -2.47
N VAL A 109 10.71 13.28 -3.75
CA VAL A 109 11.35 14.26 -4.65
C VAL A 109 10.55 15.56 -4.69
N ALA A 110 9.23 15.47 -4.89
CA ALA A 110 8.36 16.64 -4.94
C ALA A 110 8.34 17.43 -3.63
N SER A 111 8.30 16.75 -2.49
CA SER A 111 8.27 17.37 -1.17
C SER A 111 9.55 18.12 -0.82
N THR A 112 10.69 17.70 -1.36
CA THR A 112 12.01 18.21 -1.03
C THR A 112 12.54 19.19 -2.07
N TRP A 113 12.14 19.07 -3.34
CA TRP A 113 12.52 20.00 -4.39
C TRP A 113 11.95 21.39 -4.12
N LEU A 114 12.83 22.38 -3.98
CA LEU A 114 12.50 23.79 -3.67
C LEU A 114 11.54 23.95 -2.45
N ARG A 115 11.54 23.00 -1.52
CA ARG A 115 10.67 22.93 -0.33
C ARG A 115 9.20 22.62 -0.64
N GLY A 116 8.95 21.95 -1.75
CA GLY A 116 7.63 21.50 -2.17
C GLY A 116 7.18 22.07 -3.51
N VAL A 117 6.80 21.16 -4.42
CA VAL A 117 6.22 21.47 -5.74
C VAL A 117 4.99 20.58 -5.97
N THR A 118 4.14 20.94 -6.91
CA THR A 118 2.96 20.12 -7.27
C THR A 118 3.35 18.69 -7.56
N TYR A 119 2.63 17.74 -6.95
CA TYR A 119 2.82 16.31 -7.11
C TYR A 119 1.54 15.64 -7.61
N VAL A 120 1.62 14.86 -8.68
CA VAL A 120 0.55 13.98 -9.16
C VAL A 120 1.02 12.53 -9.08
N SER A 121 0.23 11.69 -8.41
CA SER A 121 0.51 10.26 -8.30
C SER A 121 -0.26 9.47 -9.35
N VAL A 122 0.44 8.63 -10.11
CA VAL A 122 -0.13 7.72 -11.11
C VAL A 122 0.29 6.28 -10.79
N PRO A 123 -0.36 5.64 -9.80
CA PRO A 123 -0.04 4.27 -9.42
C PRO A 123 -0.47 3.29 -10.52
N THR A 124 0.40 2.31 -10.83
CA THR A 124 0.19 1.33 -11.90
C THR A 124 0.00 -0.09 -11.40
N THR A 125 -0.04 -0.31 -10.08
CA THR A 125 -0.28 -1.60 -9.44
C THR A 125 -1.48 -1.52 -8.50
N VAL A 126 -2.17 -2.63 -8.24
CA VAL A 126 -3.27 -2.66 -7.26
C VAL A 126 -2.80 -2.14 -5.91
N LEU A 127 -1.65 -2.64 -5.41
CA LEU A 127 -1.05 -2.19 -4.14
C LEU A 127 -0.77 -0.68 -4.13
N GLY A 128 -0.23 -0.16 -5.23
CA GLY A 128 0.00 1.28 -5.38
C GLY A 128 -1.30 2.10 -5.29
N MET A 129 -2.36 1.63 -5.97
CA MET A 129 -3.66 2.30 -6.03
C MET A 129 -4.39 2.31 -4.67
N VAL A 130 -4.44 1.15 -3.99
CA VAL A 130 -5.24 1.00 -2.76
C VAL A 130 -4.48 1.33 -1.49
N ASP A 131 -3.13 1.42 -1.57
CA ASP A 131 -2.29 1.67 -0.41
C ASP A 131 -1.32 2.83 -0.59
N ALA A 132 -0.24 2.70 -1.34
CA ALA A 132 0.87 3.64 -1.33
C ALA A 132 0.48 5.07 -1.78
N ALA A 133 -0.34 5.21 -2.83
CA ALA A 133 -0.70 6.52 -3.38
C ALA A 133 -1.71 7.30 -2.55
N VAL A 134 -2.31 6.71 -1.50
CA VAL A 134 -3.33 7.35 -0.66
C VAL A 134 -2.79 7.57 0.75
N GLY A 135 -2.78 8.82 1.21
CA GLY A 135 -2.38 9.17 2.58
C GLY A 135 -1.03 9.84 2.73
N GLY A 136 -0.44 10.32 1.62
CA GLY A 136 0.68 11.26 1.62
C GLY A 136 1.99 10.76 2.22
N LYS A 137 2.14 9.48 2.56
CA LYS A 137 3.44 8.94 3.00
C LYS A 137 4.37 8.84 1.80
N THR A 138 5.54 9.47 1.89
CA THR A 138 6.57 9.45 0.85
C THR A 138 7.93 9.22 1.49
N GLY A 139 8.87 8.58 0.78
CA GLY A 139 10.18 8.36 1.37
C GLY A 139 11.06 7.37 0.62
N ILE A 140 12.24 7.18 1.20
CA ILE A 140 13.28 6.27 0.71
C ILE A 140 13.72 5.30 1.81
N ASN A 141 14.44 4.27 1.39
CA ASN A 141 14.99 3.25 2.26
C ASN A 141 16.43 3.59 2.67
N LEU A 142 16.82 3.09 3.83
CA LEU A 142 18.21 3.07 4.28
C LEU A 142 18.66 1.62 4.47
N SER A 143 19.96 1.40 4.63
CA SER A 143 20.51 0.08 5.01
C SER A 143 19.93 -0.45 6.33
N ALA A 144 19.51 0.46 7.22
CA ALA A 144 18.90 0.13 8.50
C ALA A 144 17.44 -0.34 8.39
N GLY A 145 16.72 -0.01 7.31
CA GLY A 145 15.32 -0.39 7.12
C GLY A 145 14.59 0.41 6.04
N LYS A 146 13.38 -0.07 5.68
CA LYS A 146 12.51 0.60 4.72
C LYS A 146 11.86 1.85 5.33
N ASN A 147 11.63 2.87 4.48
CA ASN A 147 10.82 4.06 4.78
C ASN A 147 11.26 4.88 6.01
N LEU A 148 12.54 4.79 6.40
CA LEU A 148 13.05 5.51 7.58
C LEU A 148 13.28 7.01 7.32
N VAL A 149 13.40 7.42 6.07
CA VAL A 149 13.54 8.83 5.68
C VAL A 149 12.42 9.18 4.72
N GLY A 150 11.61 10.16 5.10
CA GLY A 150 10.46 10.54 4.30
C GLY A 150 9.71 11.75 4.87
N THR A 151 8.66 12.12 4.19
CA THR A 151 7.76 13.22 4.56
C THR A 151 6.31 12.80 4.39
N PHE A 152 5.41 13.48 5.08
CA PHE A 152 4.00 13.48 4.72
C PHE A 152 3.81 14.58 3.66
N TYR A 153 3.52 14.18 2.43
CA TYR A 153 3.32 15.08 1.31
C TYR A 153 2.14 14.60 0.46
N GLU A 154 1.04 15.30 0.55
CA GLU A 154 -0.19 14.94 -0.12
C GLU A 154 -0.10 15.26 -1.62
N PRO A 155 -0.56 14.36 -2.51
CA PRO A 155 -0.62 14.65 -3.93
C PRO A 155 -1.70 15.70 -4.23
N TYR A 156 -1.50 16.47 -5.30
CA TYR A 156 -2.55 17.32 -5.85
C TYR A 156 -3.74 16.50 -6.38
N THR A 157 -3.46 15.33 -6.96
CA THR A 157 -4.43 14.31 -7.36
C THR A 157 -3.75 12.95 -7.50
N VAL A 158 -4.55 11.89 -7.43
CA VAL A 158 -4.12 10.51 -7.75
C VAL A 158 -4.93 10.01 -8.94
N LEU A 159 -4.27 9.51 -9.97
CA LEU A 159 -4.90 8.96 -11.17
C LEU A 159 -4.69 7.45 -11.24
N CYS A 160 -5.68 6.67 -10.79
CA CYS A 160 -5.69 5.21 -10.82
C CYS A 160 -6.29 4.73 -12.16
N ASP A 161 -5.47 4.64 -13.19
CA ASP A 161 -5.89 4.09 -14.47
C ASP A 161 -5.84 2.56 -14.44
N LEU A 162 -7.01 1.94 -14.43
CA LEU A 162 -7.13 0.49 -14.34
C LEU A 162 -6.63 -0.27 -15.57
N SER A 163 -6.41 0.41 -16.71
CA SER A 163 -5.81 -0.22 -17.88
C SER A 163 -4.38 -0.72 -17.63
N PHE A 164 -3.65 -0.15 -16.67
CA PHE A 164 -2.33 -0.64 -16.29
C PHE A 164 -2.35 -2.06 -15.74
N LEU A 165 -3.46 -2.48 -15.12
CA LEU A 165 -3.59 -3.80 -14.53
C LEU A 165 -3.62 -4.92 -15.59
N GLU A 166 -3.99 -4.60 -16.85
CA GLU A 166 -4.06 -5.57 -17.93
C GLU A 166 -2.69 -6.18 -18.30
N SER A 167 -1.62 -5.43 -18.10
CA SER A 167 -0.24 -5.87 -18.35
C SER A 167 0.50 -6.29 -17.08
N LEU A 168 -0.15 -6.17 -15.93
CA LEU A 168 0.47 -6.49 -14.64
C LEU A 168 0.49 -8.01 -14.42
N PRO A 169 1.61 -8.61 -14.00
CA PRO A 169 1.64 -10.02 -13.60
C PRO A 169 0.58 -10.33 -12.55
N VAL A 170 -0.06 -11.49 -12.66
CA VAL A 170 -1.15 -11.89 -11.76
C VAL A 170 -0.72 -11.95 -10.29
N GLU A 171 0.54 -12.26 -10.02
CA GLU A 171 1.13 -12.28 -8.69
C GLU A 171 1.17 -10.88 -8.06
N GLU A 172 1.37 -9.84 -8.87
CA GLU A 172 1.31 -8.45 -8.40
C GLU A 172 -0.14 -8.01 -8.13
N ILE A 173 -1.11 -8.50 -8.93
CA ILE A 173 -2.53 -8.30 -8.66
C ILE A 173 -2.88 -8.97 -7.33
N ARG A 174 -2.54 -10.26 -7.15
CA ARG A 174 -2.77 -11.01 -5.91
C ARG A 174 -2.17 -10.31 -4.70
N SER A 175 -0.93 -9.85 -4.82
CA SER A 175 -0.26 -9.10 -3.74
C SER A 175 -1.04 -7.85 -3.34
N GLY A 176 -1.51 -7.06 -4.30
CA GLY A 176 -2.34 -5.88 -4.01
C GLY A 176 -3.70 -6.25 -3.41
N MET A 177 -4.26 -7.40 -3.80
CA MET A 177 -5.54 -7.89 -3.25
C MET A 177 -5.47 -8.23 -1.76
N ALA A 178 -4.31 -8.49 -1.18
CA ALA A 178 -4.16 -8.64 0.27
C ALA A 178 -4.59 -7.36 1.01
N GLU A 179 -4.23 -6.18 0.51
CA GLU A 179 -4.65 -4.90 1.07
C GLU A 179 -6.15 -4.62 0.86
N VAL A 180 -6.70 -5.07 -0.27
CA VAL A 180 -8.15 -5.01 -0.53
C VAL A 180 -8.91 -5.89 0.48
N VAL A 181 -8.46 -7.13 0.70
CA VAL A 181 -9.01 -8.04 1.73
C VAL A 181 -8.90 -7.42 3.12
N LYS A 182 -7.75 -6.81 3.45
CA LYS A 182 -7.57 -6.09 4.71
C LYS A 182 -8.65 -5.01 4.88
N ALA A 183 -8.88 -4.18 3.87
CA ALA A 183 -9.93 -3.15 3.92
C ALA A 183 -11.32 -3.76 4.16
N GLY A 184 -11.59 -4.93 3.58
CA GLY A 184 -12.81 -5.70 3.82
C GLY A 184 -12.99 -6.11 5.27
N PHE A 185 -11.96 -6.66 5.89
CA PHE A 185 -12.02 -7.12 7.29
C PHE A 185 -12.09 -5.97 8.30
N ILE A 186 -11.39 -4.87 8.05
CA ILE A 186 -11.32 -3.77 9.02
C ILE A 186 -12.48 -2.77 8.92
N ALA A 187 -13.18 -2.66 7.75
CA ALA A 187 -14.16 -1.60 7.57
C ALA A 187 -15.31 -1.90 6.58
N ASP A 188 -15.06 -2.57 5.44
CA ASP A 188 -16.10 -2.77 4.40
C ASP A 188 -16.31 -4.26 4.05
N PRO A 189 -17.17 -4.98 4.80
CA PRO A 189 -17.42 -6.40 4.56
C PRO A 189 -17.95 -6.76 3.15
N ALA A 190 -18.50 -5.79 2.41
CA ALA A 190 -18.95 -6.05 1.04
C ALA A 190 -17.80 -6.40 0.09
N ILE A 191 -16.59 -5.95 0.39
CA ILE A 191 -15.37 -6.37 -0.31
C ILE A 191 -15.19 -7.89 -0.23
N LEU A 192 -15.36 -8.45 0.96
CA LEU A 192 -15.18 -9.88 1.19
C LEU A 192 -16.22 -10.70 0.42
N SER A 193 -17.47 -10.26 0.43
CA SER A 193 -18.56 -10.93 -0.30
C SER A 193 -18.31 -10.93 -1.82
N LEU A 194 -17.86 -9.79 -2.38
CA LEU A 194 -17.53 -9.71 -3.82
C LEU A 194 -16.40 -10.67 -4.23
N ILE A 195 -15.45 -10.94 -3.33
CA ILE A 195 -14.35 -11.88 -3.58
C ILE A 195 -14.86 -13.33 -3.42
N GLU A 196 -15.72 -13.60 -2.44
CA GLU A 196 -16.28 -14.92 -2.17
C GLU A 196 -17.21 -15.39 -3.28
N ASP A 197 -17.96 -14.49 -3.88
CA ASP A 197 -18.86 -14.82 -5.00
C ASP A 197 -18.12 -15.46 -6.17
N ASP A 198 -16.96 -14.90 -6.56
CA ASP A 198 -16.06 -15.51 -7.55
C ASP A 198 -14.64 -14.91 -7.45
N PRO A 199 -13.69 -15.62 -6.80
CA PRO A 199 -12.32 -15.17 -6.67
C PRO A 199 -11.58 -14.97 -8.01
N ALA A 200 -11.93 -15.74 -9.04
CA ALA A 200 -11.29 -15.59 -10.36
C ALA A 200 -11.74 -14.30 -11.05
N VAL A 201 -13.02 -13.96 -10.94
CA VAL A 201 -13.57 -12.69 -11.44
C VAL A 201 -13.03 -11.50 -10.65
N ALA A 202 -12.78 -11.68 -9.34
CA ALA A 202 -12.15 -10.65 -8.52
C ALA A 202 -10.71 -10.32 -8.93
N LEU A 203 -10.02 -11.25 -9.59
CA LEU A 203 -8.66 -11.08 -10.11
C LEU A 203 -8.61 -10.67 -11.60
N ASP A 204 -9.74 -10.60 -12.30
CA ASP A 204 -9.77 -10.18 -13.70
C ASP A 204 -9.49 -8.68 -13.84
N PRO A 205 -8.33 -8.27 -14.42
CA PRO A 205 -7.94 -6.87 -14.51
C PRO A 205 -8.86 -6.03 -15.39
N ARG A 206 -9.70 -6.68 -16.24
CA ARG A 206 -10.68 -6.03 -17.13
C ARG A 206 -12.08 -6.03 -16.54
N GLY A 207 -12.28 -6.70 -15.38
CA GLY A 207 -13.59 -6.92 -14.77
C GLY A 207 -14.12 -5.68 -14.02
N GLU A 208 -15.44 -5.54 -13.97
CA GLU A 208 -16.11 -4.53 -13.15
C GLU A 208 -15.92 -4.82 -11.65
N VAL A 209 -15.68 -6.08 -11.28
CA VAL A 209 -15.49 -6.49 -9.88
C VAL A 209 -14.18 -5.91 -9.32
N ILE A 210 -13.04 -6.06 -10.02
CA ILE A 210 -11.77 -5.48 -9.55
C ILE A 210 -11.86 -3.95 -9.45
N CYS A 211 -12.57 -3.30 -10.38
CA CYS A 211 -12.84 -1.86 -10.31
C CYS A 211 -13.59 -1.48 -9.03
N SER A 212 -14.65 -2.23 -8.72
CA SER A 212 -15.44 -2.03 -7.49
C SER A 212 -14.59 -2.26 -6.23
N LEU A 213 -13.78 -3.32 -6.21
CA LEU A 213 -12.89 -3.66 -5.10
C LEU A 213 -11.84 -2.57 -4.85
N VAL A 214 -11.18 -2.09 -5.91
CA VAL A 214 -10.20 -1.00 -5.82
C VAL A 214 -10.86 0.28 -5.28
N LYS A 215 -12.02 0.67 -5.81
CA LYS A 215 -12.75 1.86 -5.33
C LYS A 215 -13.13 1.75 -3.86
N ARG A 216 -13.65 0.60 -3.42
CA ARG A 216 -14.02 0.36 -2.02
C ARG A 216 -12.80 0.42 -1.10
N ALA A 217 -11.71 -0.23 -1.47
CA ALA A 217 -10.47 -0.21 -0.67
C ALA A 217 -9.90 1.21 -0.55
N ILE A 218 -9.88 1.99 -1.64
CA ILE A 218 -9.49 3.41 -1.61
C ILE A 218 -10.42 4.21 -0.70
N THR A 219 -11.74 3.98 -0.75
CA THR A 219 -12.70 4.68 0.10
C THR A 219 -12.46 4.40 1.58
N VAL A 220 -12.21 3.13 1.95
CA VAL A 220 -11.83 2.75 3.32
C VAL A 220 -10.56 3.48 3.74
N LYS A 221 -9.52 3.46 2.91
CA LYS A 221 -8.26 4.10 3.25
C LYS A 221 -8.38 5.61 3.35
N ALA A 222 -9.11 6.24 2.43
CA ALA A 222 -9.36 7.69 2.45
C ALA A 222 -10.06 8.13 3.73
N ALA A 223 -11.07 7.37 4.19
CA ALA A 223 -11.75 7.65 5.45
C ALA A 223 -10.81 7.58 6.66
N VAL A 224 -10.04 6.47 6.77
CA VAL A 224 -9.11 6.27 7.90
C VAL A 224 -7.98 7.31 7.91
N VAL A 225 -7.45 7.68 6.74
CA VAL A 225 -6.38 8.69 6.62
C VAL A 225 -6.91 10.09 6.89
N GLY A 226 -8.14 10.40 6.46
CA GLY A 226 -8.75 11.71 6.68
C GLY A 226 -8.91 12.04 8.17
N ASP A 227 -9.15 11.04 8.99
CA ASP A 227 -9.29 11.21 10.44
C ASP A 227 -7.95 11.37 11.16
N ASP A 228 -6.85 10.77 10.64
CA ASP A 228 -5.51 10.82 11.27
C ASP A 228 -4.38 10.74 10.25
N LEU A 229 -4.11 11.83 9.54
CA LEU A 229 -3.05 11.88 8.52
C LEU A 229 -1.65 11.53 9.08
N ARG A 230 -1.33 11.98 10.29
CA ARG A 230 0.02 11.93 10.87
C ARG A 230 0.26 10.76 11.83
N GLU A 231 -0.64 9.80 11.88
CA GLU A 231 -0.56 8.65 12.82
C GLU A 231 -0.35 9.12 14.29
N ARG A 232 -1.10 10.13 14.70
CA ARG A 232 -1.09 10.59 16.08
C ARG A 232 -1.82 9.54 16.91
N THR A 233 -1.06 8.70 17.51
CA THR A 233 -1.35 7.60 18.43
C THR A 233 -2.82 7.34 18.77
N SER A 234 -3.23 6.08 18.55
CA SER A 234 -4.47 5.51 19.10
C SER A 234 -4.57 5.79 20.61
N VAL A 235 -5.64 6.43 21.03
CA VAL A 235 -5.92 6.71 22.43
C VAL A 235 -7.17 5.95 22.86
N GLY A 236 -7.01 5.01 23.80
CA GLY A 236 -8.12 4.22 24.32
C GLY A 236 -8.71 3.27 23.30
N ARG A 237 -10.00 3.45 22.96
CA ARG A 237 -10.73 2.64 21.95
C ARG A 237 -10.68 3.23 20.55
N ASP A 238 -10.15 4.41 20.39
CA ASP A 238 -9.97 5.05 19.08
C ASP A 238 -8.64 4.61 18.49
N ILE A 239 -8.70 3.76 17.45
CA ILE A 239 -7.53 3.14 16.85
C ILE A 239 -6.90 4.06 15.79
N GLY A 240 -7.68 5.00 15.23
CA GLY A 240 -7.22 5.90 14.19
C GLY A 240 -6.58 5.15 13.01
N ARG A 241 -5.52 5.74 12.44
CA ARG A 241 -4.79 5.17 11.30
C ARG A 241 -4.05 3.86 11.63
N GLU A 242 -3.82 3.54 12.92
CA GLU A 242 -3.18 2.28 13.32
C GLU A 242 -3.99 1.06 12.87
N LEU A 243 -5.30 1.20 12.65
CA LEU A 243 -6.17 0.15 12.11
C LEU A 243 -5.64 -0.42 10.76
N LEU A 244 -5.01 0.40 9.93
CA LEU A 244 -4.39 -0.03 8.67
C LEU A 244 -3.21 -0.99 8.86
N ASN A 245 -2.66 -1.09 10.09
CA ASN A 245 -1.59 -2.03 10.42
C ASN A 245 -2.12 -3.44 10.78
N TYR A 246 -3.39 -3.75 10.50
CA TYR A 246 -3.91 -5.12 10.65
C TYR A 246 -3.08 -6.10 9.80
N GLY A 247 -2.51 -7.12 10.45
CA GLY A 247 -1.59 -8.07 9.85
C GLY A 247 -0.13 -7.60 9.69
N HIS A 248 0.16 -6.31 9.84
CA HIS A 248 1.48 -5.74 9.50
C HIS A 248 2.58 -6.08 10.51
N THR A 249 2.27 -6.27 11.79
CA THR A 249 3.28 -6.57 12.82
C THR A 249 4.08 -7.83 12.49
N LEU A 250 3.41 -8.94 12.15
CA LEU A 250 4.08 -10.15 11.68
C LEU A 250 4.48 -10.04 10.20
N GLY A 251 3.66 -9.41 9.36
CA GLY A 251 3.95 -9.26 7.93
C GLY A 251 5.28 -8.57 7.66
N HIS A 252 5.58 -7.46 8.31
CA HIS A 252 6.88 -6.77 8.18
C HIS A 252 8.05 -7.60 8.71
N ALA A 253 7.83 -8.40 9.77
CA ALA A 253 8.85 -9.33 10.25
C ALA A 253 9.16 -10.40 9.19
N ILE A 254 8.15 -10.93 8.49
CA ILE A 254 8.31 -11.88 7.39
C ILE A 254 9.03 -11.22 6.20
N GLU A 255 8.63 -10.00 5.77
CA GLU A 255 9.34 -9.29 4.70
C GLU A 255 10.83 -9.14 5.00
N ARG A 256 11.16 -8.78 6.25
CA ARG A 256 12.54 -8.63 6.69
C ARG A 256 13.30 -9.97 6.71
N HIS A 257 12.69 -11.04 7.26
CA HIS A 257 13.25 -12.39 7.29
C HIS A 257 13.52 -12.90 5.88
N GLN A 258 12.63 -12.64 4.92
CA GLN A 258 12.78 -12.96 3.50
C GLN A 258 13.71 -12.01 2.75
N ARG A 259 14.35 -11.07 3.44
CA ARG A 259 15.18 -10.04 2.80
C ARG A 259 14.46 -9.33 1.65
N TYR A 260 13.15 -9.14 1.82
CA TYR A 260 12.24 -8.50 0.86
C TYR A 260 12.12 -9.23 -0.50
N SER A 261 12.39 -10.53 -0.54
CA SER A 261 12.16 -11.36 -1.73
C SER A 261 10.68 -11.74 -1.91
N TRP A 262 9.91 -11.83 -0.82
CA TRP A 262 8.47 -11.96 -0.86
C TRP A 262 7.80 -10.63 -1.20
N ARG A 263 6.68 -10.71 -1.92
CA ARG A 263 5.83 -9.54 -2.14
C ARG A 263 5.16 -9.12 -0.85
N HIS A 264 4.94 -7.83 -0.71
CA HIS A 264 4.29 -7.25 0.47
C HIS A 264 2.98 -7.98 0.83
N GLY A 265 2.07 -8.14 -0.14
CA GLY A 265 0.78 -8.78 0.12
C GLY A 265 0.86 -10.24 0.54
N GLU A 266 1.90 -10.99 0.11
CA GLU A 266 2.14 -12.35 0.57
C GLU A 266 2.45 -12.36 2.08
N ALA A 267 3.31 -11.46 2.53
CA ALA A 267 3.67 -11.33 3.94
C ALA A 267 2.49 -10.83 4.81
N ILE A 268 1.73 -9.84 4.30
CA ILE A 268 0.55 -9.30 5.00
C ILE A 268 -0.57 -10.34 5.10
N SER A 269 -0.73 -11.18 4.09
CA SER A 269 -1.70 -12.30 4.11
C SER A 269 -1.46 -13.26 5.28
N VAL A 270 -0.20 -13.67 5.49
CA VAL A 270 0.17 -14.48 6.65
C VAL A 270 -0.04 -13.72 7.95
N GLY A 271 0.32 -12.44 7.98
CA GLY A 271 0.13 -11.57 9.13
C GLY A 271 -1.35 -11.39 9.52
N MET A 272 -2.26 -11.26 8.55
CA MET A 272 -3.71 -11.20 8.80
C MET A 272 -4.24 -12.53 9.34
N SER A 273 -3.80 -13.66 8.76
CA SER A 273 -4.18 -15.00 9.25
C SER A 273 -3.73 -15.19 10.69
N PHE A 274 -2.52 -14.73 11.03
CA PHE A 274 -2.01 -14.74 12.40
C PHE A 274 -2.83 -13.87 13.34
N ALA A 275 -3.13 -12.62 12.96
CA ALA A 275 -3.89 -11.69 13.80
C ALA A 275 -5.32 -12.20 14.06
N ALA A 276 -5.96 -12.81 13.07
CA ALA A 276 -7.27 -13.42 13.20
C ALA A 276 -7.26 -14.63 14.17
N GLU A 277 -6.28 -15.52 14.01
CA GLU A 277 -6.13 -16.69 14.90
C GLU A 277 -5.77 -16.28 16.34
N LEU A 278 -4.91 -15.25 16.50
CA LEU A 278 -4.58 -14.67 17.80
C LEU A 278 -5.84 -14.14 18.49
N SER A 279 -6.68 -13.40 17.78
CA SER A 279 -7.92 -12.87 18.31
C SER A 279 -8.91 -13.97 18.66
N ARG A 280 -9.02 -15.01 17.83
CA ARG A 280 -9.85 -16.19 18.10
C ARG A 280 -9.42 -16.92 19.39
N ARG A 281 -8.13 -17.15 19.57
CA ARG A 281 -7.58 -17.79 20.78
C ARG A 281 -7.81 -17.00 22.05
N LEU A 282 -7.91 -15.67 21.94
CA LEU A 282 -8.29 -14.77 23.02
C LEU A 282 -9.82 -14.75 23.28
N GLY A 283 -10.62 -15.50 22.49
CA GLY A 283 -12.08 -15.48 22.60
C GLY A 283 -12.72 -14.16 22.16
N ARG A 284 -11.99 -13.34 21.38
CA ARG A 284 -12.46 -12.03 20.90
C ARG A 284 -13.08 -12.10 19.51
N LEU A 285 -12.61 -13.03 18.66
CA LEU A 285 -13.14 -13.22 17.31
C LEU A 285 -13.77 -14.62 17.23
N ASP A 286 -14.92 -14.73 16.58
CA ASP A 286 -15.59 -16.00 16.36
C ASP A 286 -14.84 -16.89 15.34
N ASP A 287 -15.10 -18.20 15.42
CA ASP A 287 -14.40 -19.22 14.59
C ASP A 287 -14.68 -19.04 13.09
N ASP A 288 -15.89 -18.63 12.70
CA ASP A 288 -16.25 -18.45 11.29
C ASP A 288 -15.51 -17.25 10.69
N THR A 289 -15.53 -16.09 11.36
CA THR A 289 -14.80 -14.90 10.93
C THR A 289 -13.29 -15.16 10.87
N ALA A 290 -12.72 -15.86 11.87
CA ALA A 290 -11.29 -16.23 11.83
C ALA A 290 -10.97 -17.14 10.65
N GLY A 291 -11.76 -18.20 10.44
CA GLY A 291 -11.59 -19.12 9.31
C GLY A 291 -11.81 -18.48 7.95
N ARG A 292 -12.68 -17.45 7.88
CA ARG A 292 -12.95 -16.68 6.65
C ARG A 292 -11.69 -16.00 6.10
N HIS A 293 -10.76 -15.54 6.97
CA HIS A 293 -9.47 -14.97 6.54
C HIS A 293 -8.69 -15.94 5.68
N SER A 294 -8.41 -17.13 6.21
CA SER A 294 -7.62 -18.14 5.50
C SER A 294 -8.33 -18.62 4.22
N ARG A 295 -9.66 -18.80 4.25
CA ARG A 295 -10.43 -19.22 3.06
C ARG A 295 -10.31 -18.19 1.93
N LEU A 296 -10.54 -16.90 2.21
CA LEU A 296 -10.48 -15.83 1.21
C LEU A 296 -9.06 -15.64 0.65
N LEU A 297 -8.06 -15.56 1.53
CA LEU A 297 -6.69 -15.35 1.10
C LEU A 297 -6.17 -16.51 0.23
N ARG A 298 -6.46 -17.76 0.60
CA ARG A 298 -6.13 -18.93 -0.23
C ARG A 298 -6.88 -18.95 -1.55
N ALA A 299 -8.15 -18.57 -1.57
CA ALA A 299 -8.94 -18.48 -2.81
C ALA A 299 -8.34 -17.49 -3.82
N LEU A 300 -7.66 -16.43 -3.33
CA LEU A 300 -6.90 -15.49 -4.16
C LEU A 300 -5.49 -15.98 -4.49
N GLY A 301 -5.07 -17.18 -4.01
CA GLY A 301 -3.73 -17.72 -4.20
C GLY A 301 -2.65 -17.06 -3.33
N LEU A 302 -3.05 -16.49 -2.17
CA LEU A 302 -2.13 -15.90 -1.20
C LEU A 302 -1.78 -16.90 -0.09
N PRO A 303 -0.53 -16.89 0.44
CA PRO A 303 -0.13 -17.75 1.53
C PRO A 303 -0.82 -17.35 2.84
N THR A 304 -1.16 -18.35 3.68
CA THR A 304 -1.78 -18.14 5.00
C THR A 304 -0.96 -18.75 6.13
N SER A 305 0.21 -19.28 5.82
CA SER A 305 1.11 -19.94 6.76
C SER A 305 2.57 -19.56 6.49
N TYR A 306 3.43 -19.90 7.43
CA TYR A 306 4.87 -19.69 7.33
C TYR A 306 5.62 -20.75 8.13
N PRO A 307 6.85 -21.15 7.77
CA PRO A 307 7.57 -22.23 8.45
C PRO A 307 7.76 -22.00 9.95
N ALA A 308 7.38 -22.97 10.79
CA ALA A 308 7.43 -22.86 12.25
C ALA A 308 8.85 -22.56 12.78
N ALA A 309 9.88 -23.09 12.11
CA ALA A 309 11.29 -22.86 12.48
C ALA A 309 11.72 -21.40 12.43
N ALA A 310 11.01 -20.55 11.69
CA ALA A 310 11.32 -19.12 11.56
C ALA A 310 10.91 -18.28 12.80
N TRP A 311 10.12 -18.84 13.73
CA TRP A 311 9.57 -18.09 14.85
C TRP A 311 10.60 -17.27 15.64
N PRO A 312 11.77 -17.80 16.04
CA PRO A 312 12.73 -17.05 16.82
C PRO A 312 13.21 -15.75 16.10
N GLU A 313 13.49 -15.86 14.79
CA GLU A 313 13.97 -14.73 14.00
C GLU A 313 12.85 -13.70 13.74
N LEU A 314 11.63 -14.18 13.46
CA LEU A 314 10.46 -13.31 13.31
C LEU A 314 10.14 -12.56 14.60
N ARG A 315 10.25 -13.24 15.73
CA ARG A 315 10.03 -12.64 17.05
C ARG A 315 11.04 -11.56 17.36
N GLU A 316 12.31 -11.76 17.01
CA GLU A 316 13.34 -10.74 17.11
C GLU A 316 13.06 -9.55 16.19
N ALA A 317 12.67 -9.81 14.93
CA ALA A 317 12.34 -8.79 13.96
C ALA A 317 11.16 -7.89 14.41
N MET A 318 10.12 -8.48 15.03
CA MET A 318 9.00 -7.72 15.61
C MET A 318 9.46 -6.81 16.78
N ASN A 319 10.47 -7.22 17.56
CA ASN A 319 11.03 -6.40 18.64
C ASN A 319 11.83 -5.20 18.12
N LEU A 320 12.44 -5.30 16.95
CA LEU A 320 13.20 -4.19 16.35
C LEU A 320 12.24 -3.07 15.88
N ASP A 321 11.08 -3.40 15.36
CA ASP A 321 10.03 -2.42 15.03
C ASP A 321 9.53 -1.68 16.28
N LYS A 322 9.47 -2.38 17.42
CA LYS A 322 9.20 -1.81 18.74
C LYS A 322 10.16 -0.68 19.13
N LYS A 323 11.46 -0.81 18.85
CA LYS A 323 12.49 0.19 19.24
C LYS A 323 12.32 1.51 18.48
N THR A 324 11.77 1.48 17.27
CA THR A 324 11.52 2.68 16.47
C THR A 324 10.24 3.43 16.90
N ARG A 325 9.29 2.74 17.57
CA ARG A 325 7.98 3.30 18.00
C ARG A 325 7.84 3.50 19.52
N ALA A 326 8.94 3.43 20.29
CA ALA A 326 8.99 3.73 21.74
C ALA A 326 8.12 2.87 22.67
N SER A 327 8.22 1.53 22.72
CA SER A 327 8.08 0.80 23.98
C SER A 327 7.40 -0.58 23.97
N THR A 328 6.27 -0.81 23.30
CA THR A 328 5.43 -1.99 23.54
C THR A 328 5.12 -2.73 22.23
N LEU A 329 5.20 -4.06 22.22
CA LEU A 329 4.74 -4.86 21.09
C LEU A 329 3.21 -4.74 21.00
N ARG A 330 2.72 -4.29 19.85
CA ARG A 330 1.29 -4.05 19.59
C ARG A 330 0.85 -4.83 18.36
N PHE A 331 -0.34 -5.41 18.47
CA PHE A 331 -1.04 -6.01 17.34
C PHE A 331 -2.40 -5.34 17.16
N VAL A 332 -2.73 -5.03 15.93
CA VAL A 332 -4.12 -4.78 15.57
C VAL A 332 -4.80 -6.14 15.45
N ILE A 333 -5.89 -6.33 16.16
CA ILE A 333 -6.74 -7.52 16.12
C ILE A 333 -8.17 -7.11 15.79
N LEU A 334 -9.05 -8.07 15.52
CA LEU A 334 -10.48 -7.82 15.36
C LEU A 334 -11.25 -8.42 16.53
N GLU A 335 -12.18 -7.67 17.13
CA GLU A 335 -13.14 -8.18 18.10
C GLU A 335 -14.38 -8.77 17.41
N ARG A 336 -14.68 -8.29 16.23
CA ARG A 336 -15.64 -8.81 15.25
C ARG A 336 -15.35 -8.21 13.89
N LEU A 337 -16.03 -8.67 12.87
CA LEU A 337 -15.92 -8.13 11.53
C LEU A 337 -16.14 -6.60 11.53
N ALA A 338 -15.25 -5.86 10.88
CA ALA A 338 -15.20 -4.40 10.81
C ALA A 338 -15.07 -3.70 12.18
N GLN A 339 -14.59 -4.38 13.20
CA GLN A 339 -14.29 -3.78 14.50
C GLN A 339 -12.90 -4.17 14.98
N GLY A 340 -11.95 -3.27 14.79
CA GLY A 340 -10.57 -3.44 15.25
C GLY A 340 -10.39 -3.11 16.74
N ALA A 341 -9.31 -3.65 17.31
CA ALA A 341 -8.82 -3.32 18.64
C ALA A 341 -7.29 -3.42 18.68
N ILE A 342 -6.67 -2.75 19.65
CA ILE A 342 -5.23 -2.90 19.90
C ILE A 342 -5.01 -3.92 21.02
N LEU A 343 -4.12 -4.87 20.76
CA LEU A 343 -3.61 -5.81 21.74
C LEU A 343 -2.17 -5.44 22.09
N GLU A 344 -1.96 -5.01 23.31
CA GLU A 344 -0.63 -4.60 23.82
C GLU A 344 0.02 -5.73 24.62
N SER A 345 1.31 -5.95 24.43
CA SER A 345 2.10 -6.92 25.18
C SER A 345 1.44 -8.29 25.35
N PRO A 346 1.01 -8.94 24.25
CA PRO A 346 0.45 -10.28 24.35
C PRO A 346 1.44 -11.26 24.95
N ASP A 347 0.90 -12.31 25.60
CA ASP A 347 1.69 -13.38 26.18
C ASP A 347 2.54 -14.10 25.13
N GLU A 348 3.80 -14.42 25.47
CA GLU A 348 4.78 -15.00 24.53
C GLU A 348 4.40 -16.42 24.11
N ASP A 349 3.88 -17.23 25.04
CA ASP A 349 3.49 -18.61 24.76
C ASP A 349 2.22 -18.63 23.88
N LEU A 350 1.32 -17.67 24.07
CA LEU A 350 0.16 -17.47 23.21
C LEU A 350 0.58 -17.11 21.78
N LEU A 351 1.52 -16.17 21.60
CA LEU A 351 2.05 -15.79 20.29
C LEU A 351 2.66 -16.96 19.57
N ARG A 352 3.53 -17.72 20.26
CA ARG A 352 4.20 -18.91 19.72
C ARG A 352 3.17 -19.98 19.32
N ALA A 353 2.26 -20.32 20.22
CA ALA A 353 1.24 -21.33 19.97
C ALA A 353 0.32 -20.93 18.80
N THR A 354 0.02 -19.62 18.65
CA THR A 354 -0.74 -19.12 17.50
C THR A 354 0.03 -19.32 16.21
N PHE A 355 1.32 -18.96 16.16
CA PHE A 355 2.13 -19.12 14.97
C PHE A 355 2.32 -20.59 14.58
N GLU A 356 2.60 -21.47 15.55
CA GLU A 356 2.74 -22.91 15.31
C GLU A 356 1.46 -23.54 14.75
N SER A 357 0.27 -23.05 15.15
CA SER A 357 -0.99 -23.57 14.63
C SER A 357 -1.20 -23.27 13.14
N LEU A 358 -0.75 -22.11 12.67
CA LEU A 358 -0.79 -21.76 11.24
C LEU A 358 0.16 -22.65 10.43
N SER A 359 1.34 -22.93 10.97
CA SER A 359 2.35 -23.73 10.30
C SER A 359 1.95 -25.22 10.13
N ARG A 360 1.09 -25.73 11.01
CA ARG A 360 0.58 -27.13 10.93
C ARG A 360 -0.55 -27.30 9.92
N ALA A 361 -1.26 -26.25 9.59
CA ALA A 361 -2.40 -26.34 8.68
C ALA A 361 -2.00 -26.67 7.22
N GLU A 362 -0.73 -26.45 6.84
CA GLU A 362 -0.21 -26.79 5.51
C GLU A 362 0.13 -28.28 5.31
N THR A 363 0.27 -29.04 6.40
CA THR A 363 0.65 -30.47 6.33
C THR A 363 -0.55 -31.43 6.24
N LEU A 364 -1.77 -30.90 6.19
CA LEU A 364 -3.02 -31.67 6.20
C LEU A 364 -3.85 -31.52 4.90
N ASP A 365 -3.43 -30.72 3.94
CA ASP A 365 -3.97 -30.58 2.58
C ASP A 365 -2.99 -31.17 1.53
#